data_68facfab76cd59550647dd1870496d31
#
_entry.id   68facfab76cd59550647dd1870496d31
#
_cell.length_a   1.000
_cell.length_b   1.000
_cell.length_c   1.000
_cell.angle_alpha   90.00
_cell.angle_beta   90.00
_cell.angle_gamma   90.00
#
_symmetry.space_group_name_H-M   'P 1'
#
loop_
_entity.id
_entity.type
_entity.pdbx_description
1 polymer ?
#
loop_
_entity_poly.entity_id
_entity_poly.type
_entity_poly.pdbx_seq_one_letter_code
_entity_poly.pdbx_strand_id
1 'polypeptide(L)'
;MKRRVYYIIIVSLSISFYATAQSEVGYRSFVDKVGNPSIIKTGTFPIAYHTIREGSFYIQSDEYKRGSVKYNGKMYYDLLLNINAHLDELYIRDISNPNSLVLTKDLIEYFYIDKRFYKNLKTGQMSGFYEVIVEGDVSLYKKVQKTFHQRIVDMEVSREFKESVSYFVVSGDNIVKLSSPKKVLNLYEHHKRAIKSELRNTRLNHRVNPDAYLSFIIKWINQQH
;
A
#
# COMPACT_ATOMS: atom_id res chain seq x y z
N MET A 1 -13.78 -32.72 -40.51
CA MET A 1 -14.29 -31.46 -39.92
C MET A 1 -13.75 -31.12 -38.50
N LYS A 2 -13.30 -32.08 -37.66
CA LYS A 2 -12.88 -31.83 -36.26
C LYS A 2 -11.50 -31.13 -36.10
N ARG A 3 -10.56 -31.25 -37.04
CA ARG A 3 -9.22 -30.66 -36.93
C ARG A 3 -9.15 -29.14 -37.13
N ARG A 4 -10.05 -28.53 -37.89
CA ARG A 4 -10.06 -27.07 -38.14
C ARG A 4 -10.56 -26.23 -36.95
N VAL A 5 -11.40 -26.79 -36.09
CA VAL A 5 -11.93 -26.10 -34.90
C VAL A 5 -10.87 -25.91 -33.84
N TYR A 6 -9.92 -26.83 -33.65
CA TYR A 6 -8.84 -26.72 -32.66
C TYR A 6 -7.84 -25.62 -33.02
N TYR A 7 -7.58 -25.38 -34.30
CA TYR A 7 -6.67 -24.28 -34.70
C TYR A 7 -7.26 -22.90 -34.43
N ILE A 8 -8.56 -22.74 -34.57
CA ILE A 8 -9.23 -21.45 -34.28
C ILE A 8 -9.24 -21.16 -32.78
N ILE A 9 -9.40 -22.17 -31.93
CA ILE A 9 -9.38 -22.01 -30.46
C ILE A 9 -7.96 -21.69 -29.97
N ILE A 10 -6.91 -22.31 -30.54
CA ILE A 10 -5.54 -22.04 -30.17
C ILE A 10 -5.11 -20.63 -30.59
N VAL A 11 -5.55 -20.16 -31.76
CA VAL A 11 -5.25 -18.80 -32.24
C VAL A 11 -6.00 -17.74 -31.39
N SER A 12 -7.24 -18.01 -30.96
CA SER A 12 -7.98 -17.09 -30.10
C SER A 12 -7.41 -17.00 -28.67
N LEU A 13 -6.85 -18.09 -28.13
CA LEU A 13 -6.18 -18.08 -26.82
C LEU A 13 -4.84 -17.32 -26.83
N SER A 14 -4.11 -17.36 -27.95
CA SER A 14 -2.82 -16.66 -28.07
C SER A 14 -2.97 -15.14 -28.21
N ILE A 15 -4.10 -14.63 -28.69
CA ILE A 15 -4.34 -13.20 -28.85
C ILE A 15 -4.66 -12.52 -27.49
N SER A 16 -5.17 -13.27 -26.51
CA SER A 16 -5.52 -12.73 -25.18
C SER A 16 -4.30 -12.40 -24.30
N PHE A 17 -3.13 -12.95 -24.60
CA PHE A 17 -1.92 -12.70 -23.80
C PHE A 17 -1.14 -11.43 -24.21
N TYR A 18 -1.43 -10.84 -25.36
CA TYR A 18 -0.72 -9.63 -25.82
C TYR A 18 -1.35 -8.30 -25.36
N ALA A 19 -2.55 -8.32 -24.77
CA ALA A 19 -3.27 -7.09 -24.44
C ALA A 19 -2.79 -6.38 -23.16
N THR A 20 -2.07 -7.05 -22.28
CA THR A 20 -1.65 -6.48 -20.99
C THR A 20 -0.24 -5.88 -20.98
N ALA A 21 0.63 -6.26 -21.92
CA ALA A 21 2.02 -5.77 -21.98
C ALA A 21 2.17 -4.39 -22.65
N GLN A 22 1.17 -3.91 -23.37
CA GLN A 22 1.28 -2.67 -24.17
C GLN A 22 0.97 -1.38 -23.39
N SER A 23 0.40 -1.45 -22.18
CA SER A 23 -0.10 -0.24 -21.51
C SER A 23 1.00 0.61 -20.88
N GLU A 24 2.04 0.03 -20.31
CA GLU A 24 3.10 0.79 -19.63
C GLU A 24 4.09 1.44 -20.60
N VAL A 25 4.51 0.71 -21.62
CA VAL A 25 5.41 1.23 -22.67
C VAL A 25 4.73 2.32 -23.51
N GLY A 26 3.46 2.12 -23.85
CA GLY A 26 2.65 3.11 -24.55
C GLY A 26 2.43 4.38 -23.73
N TYR A 27 2.18 4.23 -22.43
CA TYR A 27 2.02 5.34 -21.50
C TYR A 27 3.32 6.14 -21.33
N ARG A 28 4.45 5.49 -21.14
CA ARG A 28 5.77 6.17 -21.06
C ARG A 28 6.08 6.96 -22.33
N SER A 29 5.90 6.34 -23.48
CA SER A 29 6.09 7.01 -24.78
C SER A 29 5.14 8.21 -24.98
N PHE A 30 3.93 8.15 -24.47
CA PHE A 30 2.97 9.25 -24.47
C PHE A 30 3.40 10.39 -23.54
N VAL A 31 3.77 10.04 -22.29
CA VAL A 31 4.22 11.02 -21.27
C VAL A 31 5.50 11.73 -21.70
N ASP A 32 6.43 11.03 -22.35
CA ASP A 32 7.67 11.63 -22.88
C ASP A 32 7.38 12.66 -23.98
N LYS A 33 6.30 12.48 -24.75
CA LYS A 33 5.91 13.40 -25.84
C LYS A 33 4.99 14.54 -25.40
N VAL A 34 4.11 14.33 -24.44
CA VAL A 34 3.01 15.25 -24.09
C VAL A 34 3.11 15.77 -22.64
N GLY A 35 3.99 15.20 -21.84
CA GLY A 35 4.08 15.42 -20.40
C GLY A 35 2.99 14.68 -19.62
N ASN A 36 3.11 14.65 -18.29
CA ASN A 36 2.12 14.02 -17.42
C ASN A 36 0.73 14.65 -17.62
N PRO A 37 -0.31 13.84 -17.83
CA PRO A 37 -1.67 14.36 -18.10
C PRO A 37 -2.11 15.32 -17.00
N SER A 38 -2.62 16.48 -17.42
CA SER A 38 -3.07 17.55 -16.50
C SER A 38 -4.15 17.11 -15.50
N ILE A 39 -4.88 16.03 -15.79
CA ILE A 39 -5.98 15.55 -14.95
C ILE A 39 -5.50 15.04 -13.58
N ILE A 40 -4.27 14.53 -13.47
CA ILE A 40 -3.72 14.14 -12.17
C ILE A 40 -3.17 15.32 -11.36
N LYS A 41 -3.05 16.48 -12.01
CA LYS A 41 -2.64 17.74 -11.37
C LYS A 41 -3.81 18.50 -10.75
N THR A 42 -5.02 17.92 -10.76
CA THR A 42 -6.19 18.47 -10.07
C THR A 42 -6.25 17.93 -8.66
N GLY A 43 -6.15 18.80 -7.68
CA GLY A 43 -6.17 18.45 -6.26
C GLY A 43 -6.17 19.70 -5.40
N THR A 44 -6.15 19.52 -4.10
CA THR A 44 -6.03 20.59 -3.11
C THR A 44 -4.58 20.75 -2.66
N PHE A 45 -4.24 21.91 -2.11
CA PHE A 45 -2.92 22.10 -1.51
C PHE A 45 -2.86 21.38 -0.15
N PRO A 46 -1.71 20.78 0.20
CA PRO A 46 -1.49 20.19 1.51
C PRO A 46 -1.66 21.20 2.64
N ILE A 47 -2.15 20.72 3.79
CA ILE A 47 -2.16 21.53 5.02
C ILE A 47 -0.71 21.70 5.50
N ALA A 48 -0.32 22.94 5.78
CA ALA A 48 0.98 23.24 6.36
C ALA A 48 0.96 23.04 7.88
N TYR A 49 1.91 22.25 8.39
CA TYR A 49 2.13 22.11 9.83
C TYR A 49 3.30 23.01 10.25
N HIS A 50 3.02 24.01 11.08
CA HIS A 50 4.05 24.92 11.55
C HIS A 50 4.76 24.35 12.77
N THR A 51 6.09 24.48 12.78
CA THR A 51 6.98 24.22 13.94
C THR A 51 6.76 22.83 14.57
N ILE A 52 7.00 21.77 13.81
CA ILE A 52 7.08 20.41 14.34
C ILE A 52 8.49 20.24 14.94
N ARG A 53 8.57 19.86 16.23
CA ARG A 53 9.84 19.59 16.90
C ARG A 53 10.29 18.14 16.74
N GLU A 54 9.35 17.19 16.71
CA GLU A 54 9.66 15.76 16.68
C GLU A 54 8.66 14.99 15.80
N GLY A 55 9.21 14.03 15.05
CA GLY A 55 8.46 13.17 14.14
C GLY A 55 8.05 13.87 12.84
N SER A 56 7.38 13.12 12.00
CA SER A 56 6.83 13.59 10.73
C SER A 56 5.44 13.01 10.53
N PHE A 57 4.57 13.72 9.83
CA PHE A 57 3.25 13.22 9.44
C PHE A 57 3.31 12.22 8.27
N TYR A 58 4.44 12.12 7.59
CA TYR A 58 4.64 11.12 6.54
C TYR A 58 4.89 9.72 7.08
N ILE A 59 4.59 8.69 6.27
CA ILE A 59 4.77 7.29 6.71
C ILE A 59 6.23 6.96 7.00
N GLN A 60 7.17 7.38 6.15
CA GLN A 60 8.58 7.01 6.28
C GLN A 60 9.49 8.22 6.48
N SER A 61 9.51 9.09 5.50
CA SER A 61 10.33 10.28 5.46
C SER A 61 9.63 11.40 4.71
N ASP A 62 10.16 12.60 4.81
CA ASP A 62 9.64 13.76 4.08
C ASP A 62 9.98 13.71 2.58
N GLU A 63 10.78 12.72 2.16
CA GLU A 63 11.16 12.53 0.77
C GLU A 63 10.03 11.90 -0.05
N TYR A 64 9.75 12.49 -1.20
CA TYR A 64 8.87 11.90 -2.20
C TYR A 64 9.60 10.78 -2.94
N LYS A 65 8.94 9.64 -3.07
CA LYS A 65 9.49 8.46 -3.76
C LYS A 65 8.77 8.23 -5.07
N ARG A 66 9.48 7.62 -6.04
CA ARG A 66 8.86 7.22 -7.31
C ARG A 66 7.78 6.18 -7.07
N GLY A 67 6.68 6.35 -7.79
CA GLY A 67 5.53 5.47 -7.67
C GLY A 67 4.58 5.56 -8.84
N SER A 68 3.47 4.84 -8.72
CA SER A 68 2.37 4.85 -9.67
C SER A 68 1.05 4.79 -8.92
N VAL A 69 -0.02 5.33 -9.51
CA VAL A 69 -1.34 5.34 -8.90
C VAL A 69 -2.41 4.99 -9.92
N LYS A 70 -3.37 4.16 -9.50
CA LYS A 70 -4.63 3.98 -10.20
C LYS A 70 -5.64 5.00 -9.68
N TYR A 71 -5.91 6.00 -10.50
CA TYR A 71 -6.71 7.17 -10.15
C TYR A 71 -7.81 7.39 -11.19
N ASN A 72 -9.05 7.44 -10.74
CA ASN A 72 -10.23 7.57 -11.61
C ASN A 72 -10.22 6.56 -12.78
N GLY A 73 -9.97 5.27 -12.46
CA GLY A 73 -9.94 4.16 -13.40
C GLY A 73 -8.71 4.08 -14.31
N LYS A 74 -7.78 5.06 -14.26
CA LYS A 74 -6.58 5.12 -15.12
C LYS A 74 -5.30 4.95 -14.30
N MET A 75 -4.29 4.29 -14.91
CA MET A 75 -2.95 4.19 -14.33
C MET A 75 -2.09 5.38 -14.71
N TYR A 76 -1.37 5.93 -13.73
CA TYR A 76 -0.38 6.97 -13.89
C TYR A 76 0.94 6.49 -13.30
N TYR A 77 2.03 6.63 -14.03
CA TYR A 77 3.35 6.10 -13.70
C TYR A 77 4.38 7.22 -13.50
N ASP A 78 5.54 6.87 -12.93
CA ASP A 78 6.69 7.77 -12.72
C ASP A 78 6.34 9.07 -11.97
N LEU A 79 5.46 8.95 -10.98
CA LEU A 79 5.05 10.05 -10.12
C LEU A 79 5.94 10.12 -8.89
N LEU A 80 6.15 11.32 -8.37
CA LEU A 80 6.71 11.53 -7.04
C LEU A 80 5.58 11.56 -6.03
N LEU A 81 5.50 10.55 -5.17
CA LEU A 81 4.41 10.33 -4.22
C LEU A 81 4.93 10.33 -2.78
N ASN A 82 4.09 10.76 -1.85
CA ASN A 82 4.25 10.53 -0.42
C ASN A 82 2.88 10.41 0.26
N ILE A 83 2.82 9.78 1.43
CA ILE A 83 1.57 9.57 2.18
C ILE A 83 1.62 10.39 3.46
N ASN A 84 0.66 11.28 3.63
CA ASN A 84 0.36 11.87 4.93
C ASN A 84 -0.44 10.85 5.77
N ALA A 85 0.22 10.19 6.71
CA ALA A 85 -0.39 9.17 7.57
C ALA A 85 -1.25 9.76 8.70
N HIS A 86 -1.21 11.08 8.92
CA HIS A 86 -2.07 11.75 9.86
C HIS A 86 -3.47 11.98 9.28
N LEU A 87 -3.54 12.51 8.07
CA LEU A 87 -4.80 12.79 7.36
C LEU A 87 -5.25 11.63 6.45
N ASP A 88 -4.38 10.63 6.26
CA ASP A 88 -4.61 9.51 5.36
C ASP A 88 -4.81 9.99 3.90
N GLU A 89 -3.89 10.84 3.44
CA GLU A 89 -3.90 11.49 2.13
C GLU A 89 -2.69 11.09 1.29
N LEU A 90 -2.88 10.97 -0.02
CA LEU A 90 -1.81 10.75 -0.97
C LEU A 90 -1.39 12.07 -1.62
N TYR A 91 -0.15 12.42 -1.42
CA TYR A 91 0.47 13.61 -1.99
C TYR A 91 1.23 13.27 -3.27
N ILE A 92 1.07 14.12 -4.27
CA ILE A 92 1.83 14.06 -5.52
C ILE A 92 2.64 15.35 -5.66
N ARG A 93 3.86 15.20 -6.18
CA ARG A 93 4.72 16.32 -6.58
C ARG A 93 5.14 16.14 -8.04
N ASP A 94 5.12 17.23 -8.78
CA ASP A 94 5.71 17.28 -10.12
C ASP A 94 7.22 17.54 -10.01
N ILE A 95 8.01 16.94 -10.89
CA ILE A 95 9.47 17.16 -10.94
C ILE A 95 9.77 18.62 -11.28
N SER A 96 8.92 19.25 -12.10
CA SER A 96 9.07 20.65 -12.53
C SER A 96 8.48 21.67 -11.55
N ASN A 97 7.69 21.23 -10.55
CA ASN A 97 7.03 22.11 -9.57
C ASN A 97 7.24 21.57 -8.16
N PRO A 98 7.91 22.31 -7.27
CA PRO A 98 8.14 21.87 -5.90
C PRO A 98 6.86 21.79 -5.05
N ASN A 99 5.76 22.40 -5.50
CA ASN A 99 4.49 22.35 -4.79
C ASN A 99 3.87 20.96 -4.86
N SER A 100 3.43 20.48 -3.72
CA SER A 100 2.69 19.22 -3.64
C SER A 100 1.20 19.46 -3.80
N LEU A 101 0.50 18.48 -4.35
CA LEU A 101 -0.95 18.44 -4.42
C LEU A 101 -1.47 17.20 -3.68
N VAL A 102 -2.65 17.30 -3.09
CA VAL A 102 -3.36 16.18 -2.48
C VAL A 102 -4.32 15.60 -3.49
N LEU A 103 -4.17 14.31 -3.81
CA LEU A 103 -5.11 13.63 -4.70
C LEU A 103 -6.43 13.36 -3.99
N THR A 104 -7.54 13.51 -4.73
CA THR A 104 -8.89 13.19 -4.23
C THR A 104 -8.97 11.71 -3.88
N LYS A 105 -9.06 11.41 -2.59
CA LYS A 105 -8.98 10.06 -2.03
C LYS A 105 -9.96 9.08 -2.64
N ASP A 106 -11.19 9.52 -2.89
CA ASP A 106 -12.26 8.67 -3.43
C ASP A 106 -12.01 8.18 -4.85
N LEU A 107 -11.17 8.88 -5.59
CA LEU A 107 -10.77 8.52 -6.95
C LEU A 107 -9.55 7.59 -6.98
N ILE A 108 -8.88 7.37 -5.83
CA ILE A 108 -7.74 6.47 -5.72
C ILE A 108 -8.26 5.06 -5.45
N GLU A 109 -7.87 4.10 -6.29
CA GLU A 109 -8.14 2.67 -6.07
C GLU A 109 -6.96 2.02 -5.31
N TYR A 110 -5.77 2.15 -5.89
CA TYR A 110 -4.52 1.65 -5.31
C TYR A 110 -3.31 2.42 -5.86
N PHE A 111 -2.16 2.25 -5.21
CA PHE A 111 -0.91 2.87 -5.64
C PHE A 111 0.31 2.10 -5.15
N TYR A 112 1.42 2.37 -5.80
CA TYR A 112 2.74 1.85 -5.44
C TYR A 112 3.65 3.01 -5.08
N ILE A 113 4.40 2.89 -3.98
CA ILE A 113 5.47 3.81 -3.57
C ILE A 113 6.68 2.97 -3.15
N ASP A 114 7.83 3.17 -3.78
CA ASP A 114 9.07 2.49 -3.42
C ASP A 114 8.90 0.97 -3.25
N LYS A 115 8.29 0.32 -4.26
CA LYS A 115 7.98 -1.12 -4.29
C LYS A 115 6.94 -1.60 -3.28
N ARG A 116 6.35 -0.73 -2.48
CA ARG A 116 5.26 -1.06 -1.56
C ARG A 116 3.93 -0.84 -2.25
N PHE A 117 3.03 -1.77 -2.04
CA PHE A 117 1.68 -1.76 -2.62
C PHE A 117 0.66 -1.32 -1.57
N TYR A 118 -0.17 -0.34 -1.92
CA TYR A 118 -1.21 0.21 -1.06
C TYR A 118 -2.56 0.13 -1.76
N LYS A 119 -3.59 -0.30 -1.02
CA LYS A 119 -4.98 -0.25 -1.46
C LYS A 119 -5.75 0.80 -0.67
N ASN A 120 -6.66 1.50 -1.35
CA ASN A 120 -7.66 2.35 -0.71
C ASN A 120 -8.89 1.49 -0.39
N LEU A 121 -8.99 1.02 0.85
CA LEU A 121 -10.10 0.19 1.29
C LEU A 121 -11.27 1.07 1.74
N LYS A 122 -12.51 0.63 1.45
CA LYS A 122 -13.75 1.34 1.76
C LYS A 122 -14.76 0.41 2.45
N THR A 123 -14.27 -0.56 3.23
CA THR A 123 -15.09 -1.49 4.01
C THR A 123 -15.31 -0.93 5.41
N GLY A 124 -16.44 -1.24 6.06
CA GLY A 124 -16.83 -0.63 7.34
C GLY A 124 -15.78 -0.75 8.46
N GLN A 125 -14.99 -1.83 8.50
CA GLN A 125 -13.92 -2.04 9.48
C GLN A 125 -12.55 -1.54 9.02
N MET A 126 -12.35 -1.40 7.72
CA MET A 126 -11.10 -0.95 7.11
C MET A 126 -11.39 0.18 6.13
N SER A 127 -10.97 1.38 6.46
CA SER A 127 -11.15 2.57 5.62
C SER A 127 -9.84 3.30 5.43
N GLY A 128 -9.55 3.69 4.18
CA GLY A 128 -8.37 4.44 3.78
C GLY A 128 -7.23 3.59 3.24
N PHE A 129 -6.01 4.11 3.33
CA PHE A 129 -4.84 3.47 2.72
C PHE A 129 -4.22 2.41 3.62
N TYR A 130 -4.09 1.21 3.09
CA TYR A 130 -3.44 0.07 3.74
C TYR A 130 -2.33 -0.48 2.86
N GLU A 131 -1.15 -0.68 3.44
CA GLU A 131 -0.08 -1.44 2.80
C GLU A 131 -0.48 -2.92 2.73
N VAL A 132 -0.39 -3.51 1.54
CA VAL A 132 -0.64 -4.94 1.32
C VAL A 132 0.68 -5.67 1.51
N ILE A 133 0.83 -6.39 2.61
CA ILE A 133 2.04 -7.16 2.92
C ILE A 133 1.99 -8.54 2.25
N VAL A 134 0.83 -9.18 2.28
CA VAL A 134 0.55 -10.46 1.61
C VAL A 134 -0.84 -10.39 1.01
N GLU A 135 -0.99 -10.82 -0.22
CA GLU A 135 -2.25 -11.01 -0.91
C GLU A 135 -2.45 -12.51 -1.22
N GLY A 136 -3.66 -13.03 -0.98
CA GLY A 136 -4.02 -14.43 -1.17
C GLY A 136 -5.38 -14.73 -0.54
N ASP A 137 -5.71 -16.02 -0.37
CA ASP A 137 -6.93 -16.47 0.33
C ASP A 137 -6.98 -15.92 1.75
N VAL A 138 -5.82 -15.84 2.37
CA VAL A 138 -5.58 -15.05 3.58
C VAL A 138 -4.66 -13.89 3.22
N SER A 139 -5.14 -12.68 3.38
CA SER A 139 -4.40 -11.45 3.12
C SER A 139 -3.94 -10.76 4.40
N LEU A 140 -2.78 -10.10 4.35
CA LEU A 140 -2.22 -9.33 5.46
C LEU A 140 -2.08 -7.87 5.04
N TYR A 141 -2.74 -7.01 5.80
CA TYR A 141 -2.70 -5.56 5.61
C TYR A 141 -2.04 -4.87 6.81
N LYS A 142 -1.34 -3.78 6.53
CA LYS A 142 -0.73 -2.91 7.53
C LYS A 142 -1.26 -1.49 7.39
N LYS A 143 -1.65 -0.89 8.50
CA LYS A 143 -2.02 0.53 8.60
C LYS A 143 -1.01 1.26 9.47
N VAL A 144 -0.39 2.28 8.92
CA VAL A 144 0.41 3.25 9.68
C VAL A 144 -0.43 4.49 9.89
N GLN A 145 -0.51 4.96 11.12
CA GLN A 145 -1.20 6.19 11.49
C GLN A 145 -0.25 7.09 12.28
N LYS A 146 -0.33 8.39 12.01
CA LYS A 146 0.39 9.42 12.76
C LYS A 146 -0.62 10.28 13.52
N THR A 147 -0.43 10.42 14.81
CA THR A 147 -1.29 11.26 15.65
C THR A 147 -0.53 12.51 16.06
N PHE A 148 -1.12 13.66 15.79
CA PHE A 148 -0.58 14.95 16.18
C PHE A 148 -0.83 15.19 17.67
N HIS A 149 0.24 15.50 18.41
CA HIS A 149 0.17 15.86 19.81
C HIS A 149 0.77 17.25 20.00
N GLN A 150 0.06 18.06 20.77
CA GLN A 150 0.53 19.37 21.21
C GLN A 150 0.51 19.41 22.74
N ARG A 151 1.61 19.84 23.34
CA ARG A 151 1.74 20.01 24.79
C ARG A 151 2.58 21.23 25.11
N ILE A 152 2.39 21.79 26.29
CA ILE A 152 3.23 22.87 26.81
C ILE A 152 4.31 22.22 27.69
N VAL A 153 5.56 22.47 27.37
CA VAL A 153 6.73 22.02 28.12
C VAL A 153 7.61 23.25 28.36
N ASP A 154 7.92 23.55 29.62
CA ASP A 154 8.75 24.70 29.99
C ASP A 154 8.32 26.04 29.39
N MET A 155 6.99 26.31 29.38
CA MET A 155 6.32 27.46 28.76
C MET A 155 6.41 27.54 27.24
N GLU A 156 6.95 26.50 26.56
CA GLU A 156 7.01 26.40 25.12
C GLU A 156 6.02 25.37 24.58
N VAL A 157 5.44 25.66 23.41
CA VAL A 157 4.54 24.73 22.73
C VAL A 157 5.38 23.70 21.97
N SER A 158 5.36 22.46 22.47
CA SER A 158 5.94 21.30 21.78
C SER A 158 4.89 20.64 20.91
N ARG A 159 5.22 20.37 19.64
CA ARG A 159 4.38 19.70 18.66
C ARG A 159 5.09 18.48 18.12
N GLU A 160 4.46 17.32 18.22
CA GLU A 160 5.05 16.04 17.81
C GLU A 160 4.04 15.17 17.07
N PHE A 161 4.53 14.30 16.16
CA PHE A 161 3.77 13.23 15.57
C PHE A 161 4.18 11.88 16.15
N LYS A 162 3.21 11.14 16.72
CA LYS A 162 3.42 9.77 17.21
C LYS A 162 2.91 8.76 16.21
N GLU A 163 3.74 7.77 15.91
CA GLU A 163 3.39 6.67 15.02
C GLU A 163 2.70 5.53 15.76
N SER A 164 1.67 4.97 15.15
CA SER A 164 1.06 3.70 15.53
C SER A 164 0.92 2.80 14.30
N VAL A 165 1.23 1.51 14.48
CA VAL A 165 1.12 0.50 13.42
C VAL A 165 0.10 -0.55 13.84
N SER A 166 -0.82 -0.86 12.93
CA SER A 166 -1.83 -1.90 13.11
C SER A 166 -1.77 -2.90 11.97
N TYR A 167 -1.96 -4.19 12.29
CA TYR A 167 -2.02 -5.27 11.32
C TYR A 167 -3.41 -5.89 11.30
N PHE A 168 -3.87 -6.25 10.11
CA PHE A 168 -5.16 -6.87 9.87
C PHE A 168 -4.98 -8.11 9.02
N VAL A 169 -5.58 -9.21 9.47
CA VAL A 169 -5.67 -10.46 8.72
C VAL A 169 -7.08 -10.54 8.15
N VAL A 170 -7.17 -10.76 6.86
CA VAL A 170 -8.44 -10.81 6.12
C VAL A 170 -8.53 -12.16 5.41
N SER A 171 -9.64 -12.89 5.64
CA SER A 171 -9.95 -14.15 4.98
C SER A 171 -11.44 -14.15 4.62
N GLY A 172 -11.74 -14.02 3.31
CA GLY A 172 -13.10 -13.74 2.87
C GLY A 172 -13.65 -12.46 3.52
N ASP A 173 -14.82 -12.57 4.15
CA ASP A 173 -15.47 -11.46 4.86
C ASP A 173 -14.96 -11.26 6.31
N ASN A 174 -14.12 -12.17 6.80
CA ASN A 174 -13.60 -12.08 8.15
C ASN A 174 -12.39 -11.17 8.22
N ILE A 175 -12.49 -10.09 9.00
CA ILE A 175 -11.43 -9.11 9.24
C ILE A 175 -11.04 -9.14 10.70
N VAL A 176 -9.78 -9.46 10.97
CA VAL A 176 -9.25 -9.54 12.35
C VAL A 176 -8.10 -8.54 12.52
N LYS A 177 -8.30 -7.52 13.36
CA LYS A 177 -7.22 -6.64 13.82
C LYS A 177 -6.37 -7.37 14.86
N LEU A 178 -5.07 -7.47 14.60
CA LEU A 178 -4.13 -8.07 15.55
C LEU A 178 -3.79 -7.09 16.68
N SER A 179 -4.01 -7.48 17.93
CA SER A 179 -3.58 -6.69 19.10
C SER A 179 -2.06 -6.64 19.26
N SER A 180 -1.35 -7.62 18.71
CA SER A 180 0.10 -7.63 18.53
C SER A 180 0.47 -8.65 17.44
N PRO A 181 1.65 -8.52 16.77
CA PRO A 181 2.07 -9.45 15.73
C PRO A 181 2.09 -10.93 16.19
N LYS A 182 2.48 -11.18 17.44
CA LYS A 182 2.52 -12.54 18.00
C LYS A 182 1.14 -13.23 18.05
N LYS A 183 0.06 -12.43 18.14
CA LYS A 183 -1.31 -12.95 18.27
C LYS A 183 -1.83 -13.62 17.00
N VAL A 184 -1.18 -13.45 15.84
CA VAL A 184 -1.53 -14.17 14.62
C VAL A 184 -1.55 -15.69 14.83
N LEU A 185 -0.67 -16.25 15.68
CA LEU A 185 -0.63 -17.68 15.99
C LEU A 185 -1.89 -18.20 16.69
N ASN A 186 -2.67 -17.31 17.31
CA ASN A 186 -3.93 -17.71 17.97
C ASN A 186 -5.08 -17.83 16.95
N LEU A 187 -4.96 -17.21 15.78
CA LEU A 187 -5.94 -17.40 14.69
C LEU A 187 -5.79 -18.77 14.03
N TYR A 188 -4.60 -19.39 14.16
CA TYR A 188 -4.25 -20.65 13.49
C TYR A 188 -3.75 -21.69 14.51
N GLU A 189 -4.54 -21.95 15.55
CA GLU A 189 -4.13 -22.83 16.66
C GLU A 189 -3.80 -24.26 16.20
N HIS A 190 -4.55 -24.80 15.24
CA HIS A 190 -4.29 -26.12 14.67
C HIS A 190 -2.92 -26.21 13.97
N HIS A 191 -2.44 -25.14 13.37
CA HIS A 191 -1.17 -25.06 12.67
C HIS A 191 -0.01 -24.50 13.54
N LYS A 192 -0.30 -24.08 14.77
CA LYS A 192 0.62 -23.34 15.64
C LYS A 192 1.95 -24.06 15.90
N ARG A 193 1.91 -25.40 16.04
CA ARG A 193 3.13 -26.21 16.28
C ARG A 193 4.01 -26.24 15.03
N ALA A 194 3.44 -26.48 13.86
CA ALA A 194 4.13 -26.51 12.59
C ALA A 194 4.74 -25.14 12.27
N ILE A 195 3.96 -24.06 12.35
CA ILE A 195 4.42 -22.69 12.14
C ILE A 195 5.60 -22.34 13.06
N LYS A 196 5.52 -22.71 14.36
CA LYS A 196 6.62 -22.44 15.31
C LYS A 196 7.88 -23.24 14.98
N SER A 197 7.74 -24.47 14.45
CA SER A 197 8.89 -25.29 14.00
C SER A 197 9.61 -24.58 12.85
N GLU A 198 8.86 -24.14 11.83
CA GLU A 198 9.42 -23.43 10.69
C GLU A 198 10.06 -22.09 11.07
N LEU A 199 9.41 -21.31 11.94
CA LEU A 199 9.93 -20.04 12.41
C LEU A 199 11.29 -20.14 13.10
N ARG A 200 11.60 -21.26 13.77
CA ARG A 200 12.91 -21.48 14.42
C ARG A 200 14.05 -21.45 13.41
N ASN A 201 13.80 -21.92 12.20
CA ASN A 201 14.79 -22.00 11.13
C ASN A 201 15.04 -20.63 10.45
N THR A 202 14.11 -19.66 10.62
CA THR A 202 14.13 -18.39 9.88
C THR A 202 14.80 -17.23 10.61
N ARG A 203 15.05 -17.33 11.92
CA ARG A 203 15.50 -16.23 12.79
C ARG A 203 14.56 -15.03 12.82
N LEU A 204 13.33 -15.15 12.32
CA LEU A 204 12.34 -14.07 12.29
C LEU A 204 11.82 -13.79 13.71
N ASN A 205 11.82 -12.51 14.09
CA ASN A 205 11.35 -12.05 15.39
C ASN A 205 10.26 -10.99 15.22
N HIS A 206 9.09 -11.24 15.81
CA HIS A 206 7.94 -10.34 15.74
C HIS A 206 8.18 -8.94 16.36
N ARG A 207 9.18 -8.76 17.21
CA ARG A 207 9.55 -7.47 17.80
C ARG A 207 10.52 -6.68 16.93
N VAL A 208 11.43 -7.38 16.24
CA VAL A 208 12.46 -6.76 15.41
C VAL A 208 11.95 -6.45 14.02
N ASN A 209 11.26 -7.43 13.39
CA ASN A 209 10.70 -7.25 12.05
C ASN A 209 9.30 -7.90 12.00
N PRO A 210 8.27 -7.18 12.46
CA PRO A 210 6.90 -7.68 12.47
C PRO A 210 6.35 -7.97 11.07
N ASP A 211 6.73 -7.16 10.06
CA ASP A 211 6.27 -7.34 8.66
C ASP A 211 6.75 -8.69 8.11
N ALA A 212 8.04 -8.99 8.24
CA ALA A 212 8.60 -10.27 7.77
C ALA A 212 8.07 -11.46 8.57
N TYR A 213 7.92 -11.32 9.89
CA TYR A 213 7.37 -12.37 10.75
C TYR A 213 5.93 -12.73 10.35
N LEU A 214 5.07 -11.72 10.20
CA LEU A 214 3.68 -11.92 9.81
C LEU A 214 3.55 -12.42 8.37
N SER A 215 4.33 -11.85 7.45
CA SER A 215 4.36 -12.26 6.05
C SER A 215 4.71 -13.74 5.91
N PHE A 216 5.72 -14.22 6.65
CA PHE A 216 6.10 -15.62 6.65
C PHE A 216 4.93 -16.52 7.06
N ILE A 217 4.26 -16.20 8.17
CA ILE A 217 3.15 -17.00 8.70
C ILE A 217 1.98 -17.04 7.71
N ILE A 218 1.56 -15.88 7.19
CA ILE A 218 0.41 -15.81 6.28
C ILE A 218 0.73 -16.51 4.94
N LYS A 219 1.94 -16.38 4.42
CA LYS A 219 2.36 -17.11 3.22
C LYS A 219 2.37 -18.62 3.46
N TRP A 220 2.84 -19.06 4.63
CA TRP A 220 2.80 -20.47 5.00
C TRP A 220 1.35 -21.00 5.06
N ILE A 221 0.42 -20.24 5.66
CA ILE A 221 -1.00 -20.59 5.71
C ILE A 221 -1.59 -20.72 4.29
N ASN A 222 -1.32 -19.76 3.40
CA ASN A 222 -1.81 -19.80 2.02
C ASN A 222 -1.26 -20.98 1.20
N GLN A 223 -0.18 -21.61 1.64
CA GLN A 223 0.37 -22.82 1.00
C GLN A 223 -0.29 -24.11 1.51
N GLN A 224 -1.08 -24.05 2.57
CA GLN A 224 -1.77 -25.23 3.14
C GLN A 224 -3.21 -25.38 2.58
N HIS A 225 -3.68 -24.37 1.87
CA HIS A 225 -4.97 -24.33 1.14
C HIS A 225 -4.72 -24.60 -0.34
#